data_82611dbd1ea581d24fd9f5e6d02ce5d5
#
_entry.id   82611dbd1ea581d24fd9f5e6d02ce5d5
#
_cell.length_a   1.000
_cell.length_b   1.000
_cell.length_c   1.000
_cell.angle_alpha   90.00
_cell.angle_beta   90.00
_cell.angle_gamma   90.00
#
_symmetry.space_group_name_H-M   'P 1'
#
loop_
_entity.id
_entity.type
_entity.pdbx_description
1 polymer ?
#
loop_
_entity_poly.entity_id
_entity_poly.type
_entity_poly.pdbx_seq_one_letter_code
_entity_poly.pdbx_strand_id
1 'polypeptide(L)'
;MTENIRKVLIVDDEYFIGKLIYKLVDWDSKSLECADILDNGEDAIDYIKSNTPDIVITDIRMPGISGLDLIRETRDISNKIQYIIISGYREFEYAREAMKYGIDHYVLKPINKDDLNEALDDVINILNEIENKEVAEKRLIETVENSKKIIKASILKDIIEDNDYDNSIFMNKDLRLFRAINIKLDYESIEQVYKKQDIITVGRVADIVNKILETNVGEVIGCNKEFMNIFFLFNYSMDEAKSIRSILNTILSKINEYLIGFERYRATVGVGSEKSKLNDIKRSINEAHYMIKKRLSIGIN
;
A
#
# COMPACT_ATOMS: atom_id res chain seq x y z
N MET A 1 15.28 -6.55 -14.60
CA MET A 1 14.98 -5.44 -13.69
C MET A 1 15.07 -4.20 -14.55
N THR A 2 14.02 -3.43 -14.73
CA THR A 2 14.11 -2.12 -15.38
C THR A 2 14.89 -1.24 -14.43
N GLU A 3 16.12 -0.86 -14.82
CA GLU A 3 16.91 0.12 -14.08
C GLU A 3 16.08 1.40 -13.99
N ASN A 4 15.84 1.86 -12.76
CA ASN A 4 15.09 3.07 -12.50
C ASN A 4 16.00 4.25 -12.87
N ILE A 5 15.75 4.89 -14.01
CA ILE A 5 16.54 6.05 -14.47
C ILE A 5 16.21 7.22 -13.54
N ARG A 6 17.23 7.78 -12.88
CA ARG A 6 17.10 8.88 -11.93
C ARG A 6 17.28 10.22 -12.62
N LYS A 7 16.45 11.18 -12.26
CA LYS A 7 16.43 12.52 -12.84
C LYS A 7 17.34 13.47 -12.08
N VAL A 8 18.25 14.11 -12.81
CA VAL A 8 19.21 15.09 -12.27
C VAL A 8 18.87 16.47 -12.82
N LEU A 9 18.60 17.42 -11.94
CA LEU A 9 18.48 18.83 -12.27
C LEU A 9 19.83 19.52 -12.02
N ILE A 10 20.30 20.32 -12.98
CA ILE A 10 21.52 21.14 -12.86
C ILE A 10 21.10 22.59 -12.76
N VAL A 11 21.67 23.33 -11.80
CA VAL A 11 21.36 24.75 -11.56
C VAL A 11 22.66 25.52 -11.37
N ASP A 12 23.00 26.39 -12.30
CA ASP A 12 24.21 27.23 -12.23
C ASP A 12 24.01 28.49 -13.10
N ASP A 13 24.18 29.69 -12.56
CA ASP A 13 23.95 30.94 -13.27
C ASP A 13 24.98 31.19 -14.41
N GLU A 14 26.07 30.46 -14.38
CA GLU A 14 27.02 30.42 -15.49
C GLU A 14 26.65 29.30 -16.48
N TYR A 15 25.99 29.65 -17.58
CA TYR A 15 25.55 28.68 -18.62
C TYR A 15 26.63 27.66 -19.03
N PHE A 16 27.88 28.10 -19.15
CA PHE A 16 28.97 27.20 -19.54
C PHE A 16 29.32 26.17 -18.45
N ILE A 17 29.15 26.54 -17.18
CA ILE A 17 29.40 25.63 -16.07
C ILE A 17 28.30 24.55 -16.04
N GLY A 18 27.03 24.91 -16.19
CA GLY A 18 25.96 23.92 -16.30
C GLY A 18 26.19 22.92 -17.44
N LYS A 19 26.64 23.40 -18.60
CA LYS A 19 27.03 22.55 -19.74
C LYS A 19 28.29 21.72 -19.49
N LEU A 20 29.25 22.23 -18.73
CA LEU A 20 30.41 21.47 -18.31
C LEU A 20 30.03 20.32 -17.38
N ILE A 21 29.21 20.60 -16.37
CA ILE A 21 28.67 19.57 -15.44
C ILE A 21 28.00 18.46 -16.25
N TYR A 22 27.09 18.82 -17.18
CA TYR A 22 26.43 17.85 -18.06
C TYR A 22 27.41 16.96 -18.82
N LYS A 23 28.54 17.51 -19.32
CA LYS A 23 29.54 16.73 -20.06
C LYS A 23 30.42 15.85 -19.17
N LEU A 24 30.60 16.20 -17.91
CA LEU A 24 31.45 15.46 -16.97
C LEU A 24 30.75 14.29 -16.32
N VAL A 25 29.41 14.30 -16.25
CA VAL A 25 28.61 13.20 -15.66
C VAL A 25 28.62 11.99 -16.58
N ASP A 26 28.81 10.82 -16.01
CA ASP A 26 28.72 9.51 -16.69
C ASP A 26 27.27 8.98 -16.66
N TRP A 27 26.39 9.60 -17.45
CA TRP A 27 24.94 9.39 -17.46
C TRP A 27 24.54 7.92 -17.61
N ASP A 28 25.02 7.26 -18.67
CA ASP A 28 24.61 5.89 -19.01
C ASP A 28 25.08 4.89 -17.96
N SER A 29 26.33 5.02 -17.48
CA SER A 29 26.90 4.08 -16.52
C SER A 29 26.26 4.16 -15.13
N LYS A 30 25.63 5.28 -14.81
CA LYS A 30 24.97 5.54 -13.52
C LYS A 30 23.45 5.48 -13.58
N SER A 31 22.86 5.14 -14.74
CA SER A 31 21.42 5.18 -14.98
C SER A 31 20.80 6.52 -14.59
N LEU A 32 21.44 7.61 -15.00
CA LEU A 32 21.00 8.98 -14.77
C LEU A 32 20.48 9.62 -16.06
N GLU A 33 19.53 10.55 -15.91
CA GLU A 33 19.01 11.39 -16.99
C GLU A 33 19.04 12.86 -16.55
N CYS A 34 19.57 13.74 -17.41
CA CYS A 34 19.48 15.17 -17.17
C CYS A 34 18.05 15.64 -17.41
N ALA A 35 17.39 16.03 -16.35
CA ALA A 35 16.02 16.52 -16.39
C ALA A 35 15.93 17.92 -17.00
N ASP A 36 16.82 18.83 -16.57
CA ASP A 36 16.99 20.16 -17.14
C ASP A 36 18.29 20.81 -16.65
N ILE A 37 18.66 21.93 -17.27
CA ILE A 37 19.77 22.81 -16.87
C ILE A 37 19.22 24.22 -16.75
N LEU A 38 19.11 24.73 -15.54
CA LEU A 38 18.54 26.03 -15.22
C LEU A 38 19.64 27.01 -14.77
N ASP A 39 19.44 28.28 -15.03
CA ASP A 39 20.42 29.35 -14.80
C ASP A 39 20.06 30.26 -13.61
N ASN A 40 19.01 29.93 -12.85
CA ASN A 40 18.62 30.70 -11.69
C ASN A 40 17.83 29.84 -10.67
N GLY A 41 17.81 30.33 -9.42
CA GLY A 41 17.16 29.61 -8.32
C GLY A 41 15.63 29.64 -8.34
N GLU A 42 15.02 30.72 -8.87
CA GLU A 42 13.56 30.85 -8.95
C GLU A 42 12.95 29.77 -9.85
N ASP A 43 13.46 29.65 -11.07
CA ASP A 43 13.02 28.63 -12.03
C ASP A 43 13.31 27.22 -11.50
N ALA A 44 14.41 27.03 -10.77
CA ALA A 44 14.75 25.76 -10.14
C ALA A 44 13.75 25.36 -9.05
N ILE A 45 13.30 26.30 -8.22
CA ILE A 45 12.25 26.05 -7.21
C ILE A 45 10.93 25.62 -7.90
N ASP A 46 10.51 26.35 -8.94
CA ASP A 46 9.28 26.05 -9.66
C ASP A 46 9.35 24.69 -10.38
N TYR A 47 10.52 24.39 -10.95
CA TYR A 47 10.78 23.08 -11.53
C TYR A 47 10.68 21.95 -10.50
N ILE A 48 11.36 22.10 -9.35
CA ILE A 48 11.36 21.09 -8.27
C ILE A 48 9.95 20.87 -7.74
N LYS A 49 9.15 21.92 -7.56
CA LYS A 49 7.73 21.81 -7.13
C LYS A 49 6.88 21.02 -8.13
N SER A 50 7.16 21.13 -9.41
CA SER A 50 6.36 20.52 -10.47
C SER A 50 6.81 19.11 -10.84
N ASN A 51 8.11 18.80 -10.75
CA ASN A 51 8.71 17.60 -11.33
C ASN A 51 9.45 16.70 -10.32
N THR A 52 9.76 17.20 -9.13
CA THR A 52 10.46 16.47 -8.04
C THR A 52 11.62 15.59 -8.56
N PRO A 53 12.77 16.17 -9.00
CA PRO A 53 13.92 15.42 -9.45
C PRO A 53 14.53 14.60 -8.30
N ASP A 54 15.28 13.55 -8.61
CA ASP A 54 15.94 12.71 -7.60
C ASP A 54 17.20 13.38 -7.05
N ILE A 55 17.94 14.08 -7.92
CA ILE A 55 19.20 14.74 -7.59
C ILE A 55 19.16 16.18 -8.13
N VAL A 56 19.65 17.12 -7.33
CA VAL A 56 19.87 18.51 -7.74
C VAL A 56 21.35 18.83 -7.56
N ILE A 57 22.02 19.22 -8.65
CA ILE A 57 23.39 19.75 -8.63
C ILE A 57 23.25 21.26 -8.73
N THR A 58 23.66 22.01 -7.72
CA THR A 58 23.50 23.47 -7.71
C THR A 58 24.79 24.20 -7.37
N ASP A 59 25.03 25.32 -8.04
CA ASP A 59 26.03 26.29 -7.56
C ASP A 59 25.53 26.90 -6.25
N ILE A 60 26.48 27.28 -5.40
CA ILE A 60 26.14 27.87 -4.09
C ILE A 60 25.76 29.35 -4.24
N ARG A 61 26.41 30.06 -5.17
CA ARG A 61 26.23 31.49 -5.36
C ARG A 61 25.58 31.80 -6.69
N MET A 62 24.30 32.09 -6.63
CA MET A 62 23.55 32.57 -7.79
C MET A 62 22.88 33.90 -7.46
N PRO A 63 22.71 34.80 -8.46
CA PRO A 63 21.93 36.03 -8.26
C PRO A 63 20.48 35.71 -7.83
N GLY A 64 19.94 36.49 -6.93
CA GLY A 64 18.60 36.28 -6.41
C GLY A 64 18.55 35.18 -5.35
N ILE A 65 18.12 33.99 -5.72
CA ILE A 65 18.05 32.82 -4.83
C ILE A 65 19.36 32.02 -4.92
N SER A 66 20.08 31.93 -3.80
CA SER A 66 21.30 31.14 -3.71
C SER A 66 21.00 29.62 -3.70
N GLY A 67 22.00 28.78 -4.00
CA GLY A 67 21.83 27.32 -3.89
C GLY A 67 21.44 26.86 -2.50
N LEU A 68 21.91 27.52 -1.43
CA LEU A 68 21.48 27.20 -0.06
C LEU A 68 20.02 27.60 0.20
N ASP A 69 19.58 28.74 -0.34
CA ASP A 69 18.19 29.16 -0.24
C ASP A 69 17.27 28.22 -1.03
N LEU A 70 17.70 27.82 -2.24
CA LEU A 70 17.02 26.80 -3.05
C LEU A 70 16.80 25.52 -2.25
N ILE A 71 17.85 25.00 -1.61
CA ILE A 71 17.78 23.79 -0.80
C ILE A 71 16.82 23.98 0.38
N ARG A 72 16.92 25.10 1.09
CA ARG A 72 16.06 25.41 2.24
C ARG A 72 14.59 25.44 1.85
N GLU A 73 14.25 26.07 0.71
CA GLU A 73 12.88 26.22 0.26
C GLU A 73 12.27 24.94 -0.33
N THR A 74 13.12 24.04 -0.83
CA THR A 74 12.66 22.81 -1.50
C THR A 74 12.76 21.56 -0.64
N ARG A 75 13.44 21.62 0.52
CA ARG A 75 13.59 20.47 1.42
C ARG A 75 12.27 19.90 1.93
N ASP A 76 11.27 20.76 2.17
CA ASP A 76 9.96 20.36 2.65
C ASP A 76 9.07 19.74 1.54
N ILE A 77 9.42 19.91 0.27
CA ILE A 77 8.69 19.35 -0.86
C ILE A 77 8.87 17.83 -0.90
N SER A 78 10.11 17.37 -0.75
CA SER A 78 10.45 15.96 -0.66
C SER A 78 11.78 15.77 0.09
N ASN A 79 11.74 14.99 1.14
CA ASN A 79 12.96 14.59 1.87
C ASN A 79 13.83 13.58 1.10
N LYS A 80 13.38 13.12 -0.07
CA LYS A 80 14.12 12.17 -0.93
C LYS A 80 15.08 12.87 -1.88
N ILE A 81 14.83 14.12 -2.23
CA ILE A 81 15.71 14.86 -3.14
C ILE A 81 17.09 14.98 -2.50
N GLN A 82 18.12 14.55 -3.23
CA GLN A 82 19.49 14.67 -2.83
C GLN A 82 20.14 15.86 -3.53
N TYR A 83 21.04 16.54 -2.84
CA TYR A 83 21.68 17.76 -3.34
C TYR A 83 23.18 17.58 -3.38
N ILE A 84 23.79 18.02 -4.51
CA ILE A 84 25.24 18.17 -4.65
C ILE A 84 25.50 19.65 -4.83
N ILE A 85 26.30 20.22 -3.95
CA ILE A 85 26.69 21.65 -4.03
C ILE A 85 28.00 21.79 -4.76
N ILE A 86 28.03 22.69 -5.73
CA ILE A 86 29.23 23.11 -6.41
C ILE A 86 29.67 24.48 -5.89
N SER A 87 30.95 24.68 -5.59
CA SER A 87 31.41 25.95 -5.02
C SER A 87 32.87 26.26 -5.33
N GLY A 88 33.18 27.55 -5.35
CA GLY A 88 34.56 28.03 -5.50
C GLY A 88 35.38 27.94 -4.21
N TYR A 89 36.67 28.08 -4.37
CA TYR A 89 37.67 28.00 -3.30
C TYR A 89 37.39 29.01 -2.15
N ARG A 90 37.33 28.52 -0.89
CA ARG A 90 37.29 29.27 0.39
C ARG A 90 35.93 29.55 1.03
N GLU A 91 34.89 28.81 0.72
CA GLU A 91 33.58 29.03 1.37
C GLU A 91 33.27 28.02 2.44
N PHE A 92 34.22 27.77 3.35
CA PHE A 92 34.05 26.85 4.51
C PHE A 92 32.78 27.14 5.33
N GLU A 93 32.40 28.43 5.40
CA GLU A 93 31.16 28.82 6.11
C GLU A 93 29.89 28.27 5.43
N TYR A 94 29.86 28.27 4.09
CA TYR A 94 28.69 27.70 3.34
C TYR A 94 28.66 26.19 3.37
N ALA A 95 29.82 25.53 3.28
CA ALA A 95 29.89 24.07 3.50
C ALA A 95 29.37 23.69 4.89
N ARG A 96 29.75 24.45 5.92
CA ARG A 96 29.24 24.26 7.28
C ARG A 96 27.75 24.55 7.40
N GLU A 97 27.23 25.50 6.64
CA GLU A 97 25.78 25.78 6.60
C GLU A 97 25.02 24.69 5.88
N ALA A 98 25.52 24.19 4.75
CA ALA A 98 24.96 23.06 4.02
C ALA A 98 24.86 21.79 4.90
N MET A 99 25.90 21.50 5.69
CA MET A 99 25.88 20.39 6.66
C MET A 99 24.75 20.48 7.69
N LYS A 100 24.32 21.69 8.09
CA LYS A 100 23.16 21.86 8.99
C LYS A 100 21.85 21.39 8.37
N TYR A 101 21.78 21.41 7.04
CA TYR A 101 20.66 20.91 6.26
C TYR A 101 20.83 19.43 5.83
N GLY A 102 21.87 18.76 6.36
CA GLY A 102 22.12 17.33 6.07
C GLY A 102 22.62 17.11 4.64
N ILE A 103 23.40 18.04 4.10
CA ILE A 103 24.03 17.95 2.79
C ILE A 103 25.51 17.71 3.00
N ASP A 104 25.97 16.54 2.63
CA ASP A 104 27.34 16.09 2.81
C ASP A 104 28.11 16.07 1.48
N HIS A 105 27.43 16.31 0.33
CA HIS A 105 28.01 16.20 -0.99
C HIS A 105 28.38 17.57 -1.55
N TYR A 106 29.66 17.78 -1.66
CA TYR A 106 30.25 19.08 -2.04
C TYR A 106 31.40 18.90 -3.03
N VAL A 107 31.30 19.56 -4.18
CA VAL A 107 32.34 19.54 -5.24
C VAL A 107 32.95 20.91 -5.39
N LEU A 108 34.30 20.97 -5.35
CA LEU A 108 35.04 22.23 -5.49
C LEU A 108 35.25 22.62 -6.95
N LYS A 109 35.11 23.92 -7.25
CA LYS A 109 35.59 24.51 -8.52
C LYS A 109 37.12 24.68 -8.46
N PRO A 110 37.91 24.28 -9.49
CA PRO A 110 37.47 23.83 -10.80
C PRO A 110 36.91 22.38 -10.73
N ILE A 111 35.74 22.19 -11.35
CA ILE A 111 35.04 20.89 -11.34
C ILE A 111 35.87 19.88 -12.14
N ASN A 112 36.25 18.80 -11.51
CA ASN A 112 36.84 17.67 -12.22
C ASN A 112 35.84 16.53 -12.36
N LYS A 113 36.09 15.60 -13.28
CA LYS A 113 35.20 14.51 -13.60
C LYS A 113 35.08 13.50 -12.42
N ASP A 114 36.20 13.20 -11.81
CA ASP A 114 36.26 12.13 -10.79
C ASP A 114 35.53 12.56 -9.53
N ASP A 115 35.76 13.75 -8.98
CA ASP A 115 35.11 14.27 -7.79
C ASP A 115 33.58 14.38 -7.98
N LEU A 116 33.15 14.86 -9.19
CA LEU A 116 31.73 14.98 -9.49
C LEU A 116 31.05 13.60 -9.55
N ASN A 117 31.67 12.63 -10.20
CA ASN A 117 31.10 11.30 -10.34
C ASN A 117 31.18 10.49 -9.04
N GLU A 118 32.16 10.72 -8.17
CA GLU A 118 32.22 10.17 -6.81
C GLU A 118 31.07 10.71 -5.96
N ALA A 119 30.84 12.02 -5.97
CA ALA A 119 29.70 12.62 -5.27
C ALA A 119 28.33 12.07 -5.77
N LEU A 120 28.21 11.82 -7.07
CA LEU A 120 27.02 11.19 -7.64
C LEU A 120 26.87 9.75 -7.20
N ASP A 121 27.95 8.97 -7.11
CA ASP A 121 27.91 7.59 -6.61
C ASP A 121 27.43 7.53 -5.16
N ASP A 122 27.92 8.42 -4.32
CA ASP A 122 27.50 8.52 -2.92
C ASP A 122 26.03 8.86 -2.80
N VAL A 123 25.55 9.83 -3.57
CA VAL A 123 24.14 10.22 -3.60
C VAL A 123 23.25 9.08 -4.12
N ILE A 124 23.66 8.38 -5.16
CA ILE A 124 22.94 7.21 -5.69
C ILE A 124 22.84 6.10 -4.64
N ASN A 125 23.91 5.86 -3.89
CA ASN A 125 23.90 4.88 -2.80
C ASN A 125 22.89 5.24 -1.72
N ILE A 126 22.83 6.52 -1.32
CA ILE A 126 21.82 7.00 -0.35
C ILE A 126 20.40 6.78 -0.87
N LEU A 127 20.13 7.13 -2.13
CA LEU A 127 18.83 6.93 -2.76
C LEU A 127 18.44 5.44 -2.79
N ASN A 128 19.40 4.56 -3.13
CA ASN A 128 19.19 3.11 -3.09
C ASN A 128 18.85 2.60 -1.68
N GLU A 129 19.52 3.11 -0.65
CA GLU A 129 19.23 2.75 0.73
C GLU A 129 17.82 3.21 1.16
N ILE A 130 17.41 4.41 0.78
CA ILE A 130 16.05 4.93 1.05
C ILE A 130 15.01 4.03 0.39
N GLU A 131 15.17 3.72 -0.90
CA GLU A 131 14.23 2.85 -1.63
C GLU A 131 14.16 1.44 -1.03
N ASN A 132 15.32 0.86 -0.68
CA ASN A 132 15.38 -0.45 -0.07
C ASN A 132 14.66 -0.50 1.29
N LYS A 133 14.81 0.54 2.11
CA LYS A 133 14.11 0.67 3.40
C LYS A 133 12.59 0.75 3.19
N GLU A 134 12.12 1.56 2.24
CA GLU A 134 10.70 1.68 1.92
C GLU A 134 10.08 0.36 1.42
N VAL A 135 10.81 -0.35 0.56
CA VAL A 135 10.38 -1.67 0.07
C VAL A 135 10.32 -2.69 1.20
N ALA A 136 11.33 -2.68 2.10
CA ALA A 136 11.36 -3.57 3.25
C ALA A 136 10.21 -3.27 4.23
N GLU A 137 9.92 -2.00 4.50
CA GLU A 137 8.83 -1.57 5.35
C GLU A 137 7.46 -1.98 4.78
N LYS A 138 7.23 -1.75 3.49
CA LYS A 138 6.00 -2.20 2.80
C LYS A 138 5.82 -3.72 2.91
N ARG A 139 6.89 -4.50 2.65
CA ARG A 139 6.84 -5.96 2.77
C ARG A 139 6.53 -6.40 4.20
N LEU A 140 7.09 -5.72 5.19
CA LEU A 140 6.82 -6.01 6.61
C LEU A 140 5.35 -5.76 6.94
N ILE A 141 4.80 -4.63 6.53
CA ILE A 141 3.37 -4.29 6.71
C ILE A 141 2.48 -5.35 6.05
N GLU A 142 2.74 -5.70 4.79
CA GLU A 142 1.99 -6.74 4.07
C GLU A 142 2.08 -8.11 4.78
N THR A 143 3.26 -8.46 5.29
CA THR A 143 3.47 -9.72 6.02
C THR A 143 2.68 -9.75 7.32
N VAL A 144 2.69 -8.64 8.08
CA VAL A 144 1.91 -8.51 9.32
C VAL A 144 0.41 -8.60 9.04
N GLU A 145 -0.08 -7.91 8.00
CA GLU A 145 -1.49 -7.98 7.62
C GLU A 145 -1.92 -9.38 7.18
N ASN A 146 -1.11 -10.05 6.37
CA ASN A 146 -1.36 -11.42 5.96
C ASN A 146 -1.36 -12.39 7.16
N SER A 147 -0.42 -12.22 8.08
CA SER A 147 -0.37 -13.02 9.31
C SER A 147 -1.62 -12.82 10.16
N LYS A 148 -2.10 -11.57 10.32
CA LYS A 148 -3.35 -11.27 11.02
C LYS A 148 -4.55 -11.96 10.35
N LYS A 149 -4.63 -11.96 9.01
CA LYS A 149 -5.71 -12.64 8.26
C LYS A 149 -5.69 -14.15 8.51
N ILE A 150 -4.50 -14.78 8.51
CA ILE A 150 -4.34 -16.21 8.77
C ILE A 150 -4.79 -16.56 10.21
N ILE A 151 -4.35 -15.79 11.20
CA ILE A 151 -4.71 -15.99 12.60
C ILE A 151 -6.24 -15.85 12.77
N LYS A 152 -6.84 -14.81 12.20
CA LYS A 152 -8.29 -14.59 12.25
C LYS A 152 -9.07 -15.76 11.61
N ALA A 153 -8.60 -16.28 10.47
CA ALA A 153 -9.21 -17.43 9.81
C ALA A 153 -9.09 -18.71 10.66
N SER A 154 -7.94 -18.93 11.31
CA SER A 154 -7.74 -20.05 12.23
C SER A 154 -8.71 -19.99 13.41
N ILE A 155 -8.82 -18.83 14.06
CA ILE A 155 -9.74 -18.67 15.18
C ILE A 155 -11.19 -18.90 14.76
N LEU A 156 -11.62 -18.39 13.62
CA LEU A 156 -12.96 -18.65 13.11
C LEU A 156 -13.19 -20.14 12.87
N LYS A 157 -12.19 -20.85 12.38
CA LYS A 157 -12.22 -22.30 12.23
C LYS A 157 -12.38 -22.98 13.58
N ASP A 158 -11.59 -22.61 14.59
CA ASP A 158 -11.67 -23.18 15.94
C ASP A 158 -13.04 -22.94 16.57
N ILE A 159 -13.64 -21.75 16.39
CA ILE A 159 -15.02 -21.46 16.85
C ILE A 159 -16.04 -22.38 16.15
N ILE A 160 -15.88 -22.62 14.84
CA ILE A 160 -16.78 -23.51 14.07
C ILE A 160 -16.68 -24.95 14.57
N GLU A 161 -15.45 -25.44 14.80
CA GLU A 161 -15.14 -26.83 15.20
C GLU A 161 -15.32 -27.11 16.69
N ASP A 162 -15.62 -26.11 17.51
CA ASP A 162 -15.77 -26.22 18.98
C ASP A 162 -14.45 -26.44 19.73
N ASN A 163 -13.35 -25.98 19.15
CA ASN A 163 -12.05 -26.00 19.79
C ASN A 163 -11.88 -24.81 20.74
N ASP A 164 -10.93 -24.90 21.66
CA ASP A 164 -10.50 -23.77 22.47
C ASP A 164 -9.81 -22.73 21.59
N TYR A 165 -10.13 -21.45 21.76
CA TYR A 165 -9.51 -20.34 21.02
C TYR A 165 -9.19 -19.16 21.92
N ASP A 166 -8.19 -18.37 21.51
CA ASP A 166 -7.79 -17.16 22.21
C ASP A 166 -8.76 -16.00 21.91
N ASN A 167 -9.48 -15.58 22.94
CA ASN A 167 -10.43 -14.46 22.87
C ASN A 167 -9.76 -13.07 22.80
N SER A 168 -8.46 -12.96 23.01
CA SER A 168 -7.75 -11.66 23.09
C SER A 168 -7.85 -10.85 21.80
N ILE A 169 -7.98 -11.52 20.65
CA ILE A 169 -8.14 -10.89 19.33
C ILE A 169 -9.44 -10.09 19.21
N PHE A 170 -10.47 -10.43 19.98
CA PHE A 170 -11.76 -9.73 19.96
C PHE A 170 -11.83 -8.52 20.89
N MET A 171 -10.71 -8.17 21.51
CA MET A 171 -10.64 -7.14 22.55
C MET A 171 -10.59 -5.70 22.02
N ASN A 172 -11.05 -5.42 20.82
CA ASN A 172 -11.23 -4.04 20.39
C ASN A 172 -12.42 -3.43 21.14
N LYS A 173 -12.14 -2.51 22.08
CA LYS A 173 -13.02 -2.06 23.16
C LYS A 173 -14.30 -1.32 22.72
N ASP A 174 -14.40 -0.95 21.45
CA ASP A 174 -15.49 -0.12 20.95
C ASP A 174 -16.54 -0.88 20.13
N LEU A 175 -16.33 -2.17 19.88
CA LEU A 175 -17.21 -2.93 19.00
C LEU A 175 -18.16 -3.82 19.82
N ARG A 176 -19.42 -3.67 19.56
CA ARG A 176 -20.48 -4.10 20.49
C ARG A 176 -21.36 -5.21 19.96
N LEU A 177 -21.39 -5.42 18.64
CA LEU A 177 -22.28 -6.38 18.00
C LEU A 177 -21.51 -7.26 17.03
N PHE A 178 -21.78 -8.56 17.10
CA PHE A 178 -21.19 -9.58 16.23
C PHE A 178 -22.26 -10.25 15.39
N ARG A 179 -21.93 -10.58 14.16
CA ARG A 179 -22.80 -11.34 13.28
C ARG A 179 -21.99 -12.25 12.37
N ALA A 180 -22.51 -13.45 12.16
CA ALA A 180 -21.95 -14.38 11.20
C ALA A 180 -22.82 -14.44 9.94
N ILE A 181 -22.17 -14.64 8.80
CA ILE A 181 -22.81 -15.05 7.57
C ILE A 181 -22.14 -16.31 7.04
N ASN A 182 -22.93 -17.18 6.43
CA ASN A 182 -22.44 -18.34 5.70
C ASN A 182 -22.95 -18.24 4.26
N ILE A 183 -22.04 -18.34 3.30
CA ILE A 183 -22.34 -18.31 1.87
C ILE A 183 -22.05 -19.70 1.32
N LYS A 184 -23.05 -20.34 0.78
CA LYS A 184 -22.90 -21.61 0.08
C LYS A 184 -23.04 -21.40 -1.42
N LEU A 185 -22.10 -21.94 -2.16
CA LEU A 185 -22.18 -22.02 -3.62
C LEU A 185 -22.66 -23.41 -4.00
N ASP A 186 -23.85 -23.50 -4.53
CA ASP A 186 -24.42 -24.73 -5.07
C ASP A 186 -24.06 -24.86 -6.55
N TYR A 187 -23.91 -26.08 -7.03
CA TYR A 187 -23.40 -26.42 -8.33
C TYR A 187 -24.37 -27.36 -9.08
N GLU A 188 -24.79 -26.97 -10.25
CA GLU A 188 -25.68 -27.78 -11.10
C GLU A 188 -24.88 -28.78 -11.96
N SER A 189 -24.39 -29.88 -11.38
CA SER A 189 -23.81 -30.98 -12.12
C SER A 189 -23.94 -32.29 -11.37
N ILE A 190 -24.17 -33.35 -12.12
CA ILE A 190 -24.36 -34.72 -11.62
C ILE A 190 -23.02 -35.37 -11.24
N GLU A 191 -21.89 -34.85 -11.73
CA GLU A 191 -20.56 -35.35 -11.43
C GLU A 191 -19.87 -34.45 -10.40
N GLN A 192 -19.78 -34.92 -9.15
CA GLN A 192 -19.13 -34.24 -8.01
C GLN A 192 -17.60 -34.24 -8.10
N VAL A 193 -17.01 -33.82 -9.20
CA VAL A 193 -15.57 -33.64 -9.30
C VAL A 193 -15.25 -32.16 -9.11
N TYR A 194 -14.73 -31.80 -7.93
CA TYR A 194 -14.22 -30.45 -7.67
C TYR A 194 -13.11 -30.10 -8.65
N LYS A 195 -13.31 -29.05 -9.41
CA LYS A 195 -12.33 -28.55 -10.38
C LYS A 195 -11.55 -27.38 -9.77
N LYS A 196 -10.35 -27.14 -10.29
CA LYS A 196 -9.54 -25.96 -9.94
C LYS A 196 -10.35 -24.64 -10.06
N GLN A 197 -11.32 -24.60 -10.98
CA GLN A 197 -12.24 -23.48 -11.18
C GLN A 197 -13.12 -23.21 -9.95
N ASP A 198 -13.54 -24.23 -9.23
CA ASP A 198 -14.41 -24.08 -8.05
C ASP A 198 -13.68 -23.35 -6.93
N ILE A 199 -12.41 -23.69 -6.70
CA ILE A 199 -11.54 -23.01 -5.73
C ILE A 199 -11.37 -21.53 -6.08
N ILE A 200 -11.16 -21.21 -7.38
CA ILE A 200 -11.01 -19.83 -7.85
C ILE A 200 -12.32 -19.07 -7.64
N THR A 201 -13.47 -19.67 -7.97
CA THR A 201 -14.79 -19.05 -7.80
C THR A 201 -15.09 -18.74 -6.33
N VAL A 202 -14.86 -19.72 -5.43
CA VAL A 202 -14.98 -19.52 -3.98
C VAL A 202 -14.06 -18.40 -3.48
N GLY A 203 -12.82 -18.37 -3.96
CA GLY A 203 -11.86 -17.31 -3.64
C GLY A 203 -12.38 -15.92 -4.03
N ARG A 204 -12.83 -15.77 -5.27
CA ARG A 204 -13.36 -14.49 -5.79
C ARG A 204 -14.61 -14.01 -5.07
N VAL A 205 -15.55 -14.93 -4.78
CA VAL A 205 -16.74 -14.60 -3.98
C VAL A 205 -16.34 -14.13 -2.59
N ALA A 206 -15.38 -14.82 -1.95
CA ALA A 206 -14.87 -14.38 -0.65
C ALA A 206 -14.24 -12.98 -0.70
N ASP A 207 -13.45 -12.67 -1.75
CA ASP A 207 -12.82 -11.35 -1.93
C ASP A 207 -13.86 -10.24 -2.11
N ILE A 208 -14.92 -10.49 -2.92
CA ILE A 208 -16.03 -9.54 -3.12
C ILE A 208 -16.70 -9.21 -1.78
N VAL A 209 -17.03 -10.25 -1.01
CA VAL A 209 -17.72 -10.09 0.28
C VAL A 209 -16.82 -9.38 1.30
N ASN A 210 -15.57 -9.80 1.38
CA ASN A 210 -14.59 -9.19 2.28
C ASN A 210 -14.45 -7.68 2.03
N LYS A 211 -14.30 -7.29 0.76
CA LYS A 211 -14.20 -5.88 0.37
C LYS A 211 -15.44 -5.07 0.76
N ILE A 212 -16.65 -5.63 0.58
CA ILE A 212 -17.89 -4.95 0.98
C ILE A 212 -17.96 -4.80 2.49
N LEU A 213 -17.63 -5.86 3.23
CA LEU A 213 -17.63 -5.82 4.69
C LEU A 213 -16.58 -4.85 5.22
N GLU A 214 -15.32 -4.93 4.79
CA GLU A 214 -14.24 -4.03 5.23
C GLU A 214 -14.54 -2.54 5.01
N THR A 215 -15.36 -2.22 3.99
CA THR A 215 -15.73 -0.84 3.68
C THR A 215 -16.92 -0.33 4.52
N ASN A 216 -17.79 -1.23 5.00
CA ASN A 216 -19.11 -0.85 5.53
C ASN A 216 -19.37 -1.29 6.96
N VAL A 217 -18.46 -2.06 7.59
CA VAL A 217 -18.59 -2.49 8.99
C VAL A 217 -17.32 -2.19 9.76
N GLY A 218 -17.36 -2.27 11.07
CA GLY A 218 -16.24 -1.96 11.93
C GLY A 218 -15.03 -2.85 11.70
N GLU A 219 -15.19 -4.16 11.70
CA GLU A 219 -14.11 -5.11 11.45
C GLU A 219 -14.60 -6.46 10.95
N VAL A 220 -13.93 -7.02 9.94
CA VAL A 220 -14.04 -8.43 9.57
C VAL A 220 -13.12 -9.24 10.48
N ILE A 221 -13.72 -10.00 11.37
CA ILE A 221 -13.01 -10.78 12.39
C ILE A 221 -12.38 -12.02 11.77
N GLY A 222 -13.04 -12.65 10.81
CA GLY A 222 -12.49 -13.80 10.12
C GLY A 222 -13.29 -14.22 8.90
N CYS A 223 -12.61 -14.92 8.00
CA CYS A 223 -13.20 -15.59 6.86
C CYS A 223 -12.63 -17.00 6.79
N ASN A 224 -13.48 -18.02 6.86
CA ASN A 224 -13.10 -19.41 6.63
C ASN A 224 -13.76 -19.92 5.35
N LYS A 225 -12.96 -20.57 4.50
CA LYS A 225 -13.38 -21.17 3.22
C LYS A 225 -13.28 -22.67 3.37
N GLU A 226 -14.42 -23.33 3.33
CA GLU A 226 -14.49 -24.78 3.45
C GLU A 226 -15.34 -25.37 2.32
N PHE A 227 -14.69 -26.04 1.38
CA PHE A 227 -15.30 -26.51 0.14
C PHE A 227 -16.03 -25.39 -0.58
N MET A 228 -17.35 -25.51 -0.74
CA MET A 228 -18.23 -24.52 -1.37
C MET A 228 -18.94 -23.62 -0.33
N ASN A 229 -18.48 -23.63 0.93
CA ASN A 229 -18.98 -22.76 1.99
C ASN A 229 -17.93 -21.70 2.34
N ILE A 230 -18.41 -20.50 2.60
CA ILE A 230 -17.57 -19.36 3.01
C ILE A 230 -18.23 -18.76 4.25
N PHE A 231 -17.54 -18.83 5.37
CA PHE A 231 -17.99 -18.24 6.62
C PHE A 231 -17.31 -16.92 6.86
N PHE A 232 -18.07 -15.89 7.20
CA PHE A 232 -17.57 -14.63 7.71
C PHE A 232 -18.12 -14.38 9.10
N LEU A 233 -17.25 -13.87 9.96
CA LEU A 233 -17.59 -13.27 11.23
C LEU A 233 -17.15 -11.83 11.22
N PHE A 234 -18.02 -10.89 11.52
CA PHE A 234 -17.73 -9.48 11.55
C PHE A 234 -18.42 -8.79 12.71
N ASN A 235 -17.90 -7.65 13.08
CA ASN A 235 -18.46 -6.83 14.14
C ASN A 235 -18.80 -5.43 13.62
N TYR A 236 -19.66 -4.73 14.34
CA TYR A 236 -20.13 -3.39 13.99
C TYR A 236 -20.72 -2.67 15.21
N SER A 237 -20.81 -1.35 15.11
CA SER A 237 -21.43 -0.50 16.11
C SER A 237 -22.97 -0.55 16.05
N MET A 238 -23.61 -0.02 17.08
CA MET A 238 -25.07 0.15 17.11
C MET A 238 -25.60 1.06 15.99
N ASP A 239 -24.79 2.04 15.57
CA ASP A 239 -25.19 2.95 14.48
C ASP A 239 -25.09 2.25 13.13
N GLU A 240 -24.06 1.46 12.91
CA GLU A 240 -23.90 0.65 11.70
C GLU A 240 -24.97 -0.44 11.59
N ALA A 241 -25.54 -0.91 12.70
CA ALA A 241 -26.59 -1.93 12.73
C ALA A 241 -27.78 -1.58 11.83
N LYS A 242 -28.10 -0.28 11.69
CA LYS A 242 -29.18 0.22 10.82
C LYS A 242 -28.96 -0.09 9.34
N SER A 243 -27.69 -0.15 8.93
CA SER A 243 -27.27 -0.36 7.53
C SER A 243 -27.02 -1.80 7.18
N ILE A 244 -26.92 -2.71 8.16
CA ILE A 244 -26.54 -4.13 7.96
C ILE A 244 -27.44 -4.83 6.94
N ARG A 245 -28.74 -4.60 6.97
CA ARG A 245 -29.67 -5.21 6.01
C ARG A 245 -29.35 -4.77 4.56
N SER A 246 -29.04 -3.51 4.36
CA SER A 246 -28.65 -2.97 3.06
C SER A 246 -27.32 -3.58 2.60
N ILE A 247 -26.35 -3.69 3.50
CA ILE A 247 -25.04 -4.29 3.22
C ILE A 247 -25.20 -5.76 2.79
N LEU A 248 -26.01 -6.54 3.50
CA LEU A 248 -26.29 -7.94 3.15
C LEU A 248 -26.98 -8.07 1.78
N ASN A 249 -27.90 -7.18 1.45
CA ASN A 249 -28.52 -7.14 0.13
C ASN A 249 -27.49 -6.80 -0.97
N THR A 250 -26.60 -5.86 -0.69
CA THR A 250 -25.50 -5.51 -1.62
C THR A 250 -24.56 -6.71 -1.83
N ILE A 251 -24.22 -7.42 -0.77
CA ILE A 251 -23.42 -8.66 -0.85
C ILE A 251 -24.10 -9.66 -1.79
N LEU A 252 -25.37 -9.97 -1.57
CA LEU A 252 -26.11 -10.92 -2.39
C LEU A 252 -26.18 -10.47 -3.85
N SER A 253 -26.46 -9.19 -4.10
CA SER A 253 -26.51 -8.63 -5.45
C SER A 253 -25.16 -8.76 -6.16
N LYS A 254 -24.06 -8.42 -5.50
CA LYS A 254 -22.71 -8.49 -6.09
C LYS A 254 -22.22 -9.90 -6.33
N ILE A 255 -22.57 -10.83 -5.46
CA ILE A 255 -22.31 -12.26 -5.68
C ILE A 255 -23.07 -12.75 -6.93
N ASN A 256 -24.35 -12.46 -7.02
CA ASN A 256 -25.16 -12.87 -8.17
C ASN A 256 -24.67 -12.23 -9.47
N GLU A 257 -24.33 -10.94 -9.46
CA GLU A 257 -23.73 -10.25 -10.62
C GLU A 257 -22.45 -10.95 -11.10
N TYR A 258 -21.57 -11.33 -10.17
CA TYR A 258 -20.36 -12.08 -10.51
C TYR A 258 -20.67 -13.47 -11.09
N LEU A 259 -21.68 -14.17 -10.53
CA LEU A 259 -22.03 -15.53 -10.93
C LEU A 259 -22.83 -15.61 -12.24
N ILE A 260 -23.40 -14.50 -12.76
CA ILE A 260 -24.10 -14.47 -14.05
C ILE A 260 -23.25 -15.05 -15.18
N GLY A 261 -21.93 -14.80 -15.18
CA GLY A 261 -20.99 -15.37 -16.15
C GLY A 261 -20.70 -16.87 -15.99
N PHE A 262 -21.25 -17.49 -14.95
CA PHE A 262 -21.02 -18.90 -14.57
C PHE A 262 -22.36 -19.58 -14.31
N GLU A 263 -23.10 -19.90 -15.35
CA GLU A 263 -24.50 -20.42 -15.31
C GLU A 263 -24.74 -21.58 -14.34
N ARG A 264 -23.69 -22.28 -13.96
CA ARG A 264 -23.74 -23.47 -13.10
C ARG A 264 -23.64 -23.22 -11.60
N TYR A 265 -23.42 -21.98 -11.14
CA TYR A 265 -23.32 -21.67 -9.71
C TYR A 265 -24.52 -20.86 -9.24
N ARG A 266 -25.03 -21.22 -8.07
CA ARG A 266 -26.03 -20.45 -7.31
C ARG A 266 -25.52 -20.18 -5.92
N ALA A 267 -25.66 -18.95 -5.44
CA ALA A 267 -25.29 -18.58 -4.10
C ALA A 267 -26.50 -18.58 -3.15
N THR A 268 -26.29 -19.14 -1.97
CA THR A 268 -27.21 -19.02 -0.85
C THR A 268 -26.49 -18.34 0.30
N VAL A 269 -27.10 -17.30 0.86
CA VAL A 269 -26.54 -16.58 2.02
C VAL A 269 -27.39 -16.86 3.25
N GLY A 270 -26.81 -17.55 4.23
CA GLY A 270 -27.37 -17.73 5.56
C GLY A 270 -26.84 -16.64 6.48
N VAL A 271 -27.72 -16.03 7.26
CA VAL A 271 -27.38 -14.93 8.16
C VAL A 271 -27.72 -15.32 9.59
N GLY A 272 -26.74 -15.25 10.49
CA GLY A 272 -26.94 -15.45 11.91
C GLY A 272 -27.55 -14.22 12.58
N SER A 273 -28.13 -14.41 13.76
CA SER A 273 -28.63 -13.29 14.55
C SER A 273 -27.48 -12.50 15.19
N GLU A 274 -27.75 -11.27 15.49
CA GLU A 274 -26.86 -10.36 16.18
C GLU A 274 -26.55 -10.83 17.61
N LYS A 275 -25.30 -10.71 18.03
CA LYS A 275 -24.81 -11.06 19.35
C LYS A 275 -23.99 -9.92 19.94
N SER A 276 -24.17 -9.65 21.21
CA SER A 276 -23.41 -8.65 21.96
C SER A 276 -22.33 -9.26 22.87
N LYS A 277 -22.29 -10.58 23.00
CA LYS A 277 -21.34 -11.30 23.86
C LYS A 277 -20.50 -12.27 23.03
N LEU A 278 -19.21 -12.34 23.33
CA LEU A 278 -18.27 -13.25 22.67
C LEU A 278 -18.71 -14.73 22.78
N ASN A 279 -19.20 -15.14 23.94
CA ASN A 279 -19.65 -16.52 24.16
C ASN A 279 -20.84 -16.92 23.29
N ASP A 280 -21.58 -15.97 22.75
CA ASP A 280 -22.73 -16.23 21.87
C ASP A 280 -22.39 -16.23 20.38
N ILE A 281 -21.12 -15.90 20.00
CA ILE A 281 -20.69 -15.84 18.59
C ILE A 281 -20.96 -17.15 17.88
N LYS A 282 -20.61 -18.27 18.49
CA LYS A 282 -20.88 -19.62 17.94
C LYS A 282 -22.33 -19.82 17.59
N ARG A 283 -23.26 -19.30 18.41
CA ARG A 283 -24.68 -19.37 18.13
C ARG A 283 -25.05 -18.64 16.85
N SER A 284 -24.48 -17.46 16.60
CA SER A 284 -24.66 -16.73 15.32
C SER A 284 -24.15 -17.53 14.12
N ILE A 285 -22.99 -18.20 14.25
CA ILE A 285 -22.43 -19.07 13.21
C ILE A 285 -23.35 -20.27 12.93
N ASN A 286 -23.80 -20.94 13.97
CA ASN A 286 -24.70 -22.08 13.84
C ASN A 286 -26.04 -21.69 13.22
N GLU A 287 -26.60 -20.55 13.57
CA GLU A 287 -27.82 -20.01 12.99
C GLU A 287 -27.61 -19.72 11.47
N ALA A 288 -26.51 -19.08 11.08
CA ALA A 288 -26.19 -18.84 9.67
C ALA A 288 -26.08 -20.15 8.87
N HIS A 289 -25.44 -21.17 9.44
CA HIS A 289 -25.34 -22.49 8.83
C HIS A 289 -26.68 -23.20 8.73
N TYR A 290 -27.51 -23.16 9.79
CA TYR A 290 -28.82 -23.74 9.83
C TYR A 290 -29.78 -23.17 8.78
N MET A 291 -29.71 -21.85 8.53
CA MET A 291 -30.53 -21.19 7.51
C MET A 291 -30.28 -21.75 6.11
N ILE A 292 -29.04 -22.09 5.78
CA ILE A 292 -28.70 -22.75 4.52
C ILE A 292 -29.28 -24.15 4.45
N LYS A 293 -29.11 -24.94 5.54
CA LYS A 293 -29.67 -26.32 5.61
C LYS A 293 -31.18 -26.34 5.50
N LYS A 294 -31.86 -25.39 6.13
CA LYS A 294 -33.31 -25.26 6.07
C LYS A 294 -33.83 -25.04 4.67
N ARG A 295 -33.15 -24.22 3.87
CA ARG A 295 -33.48 -24.01 2.45
C ARG A 295 -33.40 -25.32 1.65
N LEU A 296 -32.38 -26.15 1.89
CA LEU A 296 -32.20 -27.43 1.21
C LEU A 296 -33.28 -28.46 1.58
N SER A 297 -33.84 -28.38 2.80
CA SER A 297 -34.88 -29.31 3.26
C SER A 297 -36.30 -28.91 2.84
N ILE A 298 -36.58 -27.66 2.50
CA ILE A 298 -37.92 -27.17 2.17
C ILE A 298 -38.17 -27.21 0.64
N GLY A 299 -37.14 -27.51 -0.15
CA GLY A 299 -37.22 -27.48 -1.62
C GLY A 299 -37.66 -26.10 -2.11
N ILE A 300 -36.84 -25.47 -2.94
CA ILE A 300 -37.26 -24.22 -3.58
C ILE A 300 -37.89 -24.61 -4.89
N ASN A 301 -39.20 -24.39 -5.01
CA ASN A 301 -39.88 -24.25 -6.29
C ASN A 301 -39.50 -22.93 -6.91
#